data_0634d1ad30488f6c48be3734d0e59275
#
_entry.id   0634d1ad30488f6c48be3734d0e59275
#
_cell.length_a   1.000
_cell.length_b   1.000
_cell.length_c   1.000
_cell.angle_alpha   90.00
_cell.angle_beta   90.00
_cell.angle_gamma   90.00
#
_symmetry.space_group_name_H-M   'P 1'
#
loop_
_entity.id
_entity.type
_entity.pdbx_description
1 polymer ?
#
loop_
_entity_poly.entity_id
_entity_poly.type
_entity_poly.pdbx_seq_one_letter_code
_entity_poly.pdbx_strand_id
1 'polypeptide(L)'
;IVVSRTMKPALKSPAAPFTTSTLQQEASRKLSFSVSKTMTLAQRLYESGLITYMRTDSVSLSDEAKSQAKVEIIKRFGKEYYNQKDYKSRSSNAQEAHEAIRPTNLKTQTINAEYDQKRLYDLIWKRTISSQMSQAKLERTTLKVGSNIYKSLFVAKGEILIFDGFLKVYLE
;
A
#
# COMPACT_ATOMS: atom_id res chain seq x y z
N ILE A 1 6.65 34.13 -20.39
CA ILE A 1 7.19 33.28 -21.49
C ILE A 1 7.53 31.93 -20.93
N VAL A 2 7.15 30.85 -21.63
CA VAL A 2 7.59 29.49 -21.30
C VAL A 2 9.07 29.37 -21.62
N VAL A 3 9.89 29.16 -20.57
CA VAL A 3 11.35 29.03 -20.70
C VAL A 3 11.76 27.60 -21.01
N SER A 4 11.11 26.62 -20.34
CA SER A 4 11.36 25.21 -20.62
C SER A 4 10.19 24.33 -20.20
N ARG A 5 10.03 23.21 -20.90
CA ARG A 5 9.15 22.10 -20.55
C ARG A 5 9.99 20.83 -20.51
N THR A 6 9.97 20.12 -19.38
CA THR A 6 10.68 18.85 -19.22
C THR A 6 9.69 17.78 -18.83
N MET A 7 9.69 16.67 -19.54
CA MET A 7 8.87 15.48 -19.24
C MET A 7 9.81 14.35 -18.84
N LYS A 8 9.52 13.68 -17.73
CA LYS A 8 10.32 12.56 -17.23
C LYS A 8 9.42 11.43 -16.75
N PRO A 9 9.73 10.19 -17.09
CA PRO A 9 9.04 9.04 -16.49
C PRO A 9 9.34 8.98 -15.00
N ALA A 10 8.35 8.55 -14.22
CA ALA A 10 8.48 8.32 -12.79
C ALA A 10 7.74 7.04 -12.40
N LEU A 11 8.24 6.37 -11.37
CA LEU A 11 7.64 5.16 -10.82
C LEU A 11 7.23 5.42 -9.37
N LYS A 12 6.06 4.92 -8.99
CA LYS A 12 5.62 4.88 -7.59
C LYS A 12 5.52 3.42 -7.17
N SER A 13 6.24 3.07 -6.11
CA SER A 13 6.28 1.70 -5.58
C SER A 13 5.23 1.49 -4.51
N PRO A 14 4.62 0.29 -4.42
CA PRO A 14 3.74 -0.03 -3.32
C PRO A 14 4.52 -0.12 -2.00
N ALA A 15 3.87 0.24 -0.92
CA ALA A 15 4.41 0.11 0.41
C ALA A 15 4.35 -1.35 0.90
N ALA A 16 5.20 -1.70 1.88
CA ALA A 16 5.26 -3.02 2.49
C ALA A 16 3.94 -3.41 3.18
N PRO A 17 3.69 -4.70 3.40
CA PRO A 17 2.63 -5.17 4.28
C PRO A 17 2.71 -4.53 5.67
N PHE A 18 1.62 -4.55 6.42
CA PHE A 18 1.55 -3.87 7.70
C PHE A 18 2.36 -4.54 8.81
N THR A 19 3.07 -3.71 9.55
CA THR A 19 3.48 -3.96 10.94
C THR A 19 2.43 -3.36 11.89
N THR A 20 2.53 -3.63 13.19
CA THR A 20 1.68 -2.97 14.21
C THR A 20 1.71 -1.45 14.07
N SER A 21 2.91 -0.87 13.99
CA SER A 21 3.09 0.59 13.92
C SER A 21 2.49 1.19 12.65
N THR A 22 2.73 0.58 11.49
CA THR A 22 2.22 1.10 10.22
C THR A 22 0.71 0.92 10.08
N LEU A 23 0.15 -0.17 10.65
CA LEU A 23 -1.31 -0.35 10.71
C LEU A 23 -1.98 0.75 11.54
N GLN A 24 -1.44 1.06 12.72
CA GLN A 24 -1.96 2.12 13.58
C GLN A 24 -1.94 3.49 12.87
N GLN A 25 -0.85 3.84 12.19
CA GLN A 25 -0.71 5.09 11.46
C GLN A 25 -1.72 5.18 10.31
N GLU A 26 -1.84 4.14 9.50
CA GLU A 26 -2.76 4.15 8.36
C GLU A 26 -4.24 4.08 8.79
N ALA A 27 -4.57 3.33 9.83
CA ALA A 27 -5.91 3.31 10.39
C ALA A 27 -6.31 4.68 10.96
N SER A 28 -5.39 5.38 11.61
CA SER A 28 -5.62 6.76 12.06
C SER A 28 -5.84 7.69 10.86
N ARG A 29 -4.98 7.64 9.85
CA ARG A 29 -5.04 8.55 8.69
C ARG A 29 -6.26 8.31 7.81
N LYS A 30 -6.60 7.04 7.52
CA LYS A 30 -7.64 6.67 6.54
C LYS A 30 -9.00 6.39 7.15
N LEU A 31 -9.04 5.91 8.39
CA LEU A 31 -10.26 5.48 9.05
C LEU A 31 -10.65 6.37 10.23
N SER A 32 -9.75 7.28 10.63
CA SER A 32 -9.89 8.11 11.84
C SER A 32 -10.01 7.27 13.13
N PHE A 33 -9.34 6.12 13.17
CA PHE A 33 -9.31 5.26 14.35
C PHE A 33 -8.17 5.66 15.29
N SER A 34 -8.45 5.69 16.59
CA SER A 34 -7.40 5.80 17.61
C SER A 34 -6.54 4.53 17.63
N VAL A 35 -5.33 4.63 18.18
CA VAL A 35 -4.43 3.49 18.38
C VAL A 35 -5.13 2.39 19.18
N SER A 36 -5.81 2.73 20.28
CA SER A 36 -6.53 1.77 21.11
C SER A 36 -7.64 1.07 20.34
N LYS A 37 -8.48 1.83 19.60
CA LYS A 37 -9.55 1.26 18.78
C LYS A 37 -8.99 0.32 17.71
N THR A 38 -7.93 0.73 17.02
CA THR A 38 -7.27 -0.09 15.99
C THR A 38 -6.81 -1.43 16.57
N MET A 39 -6.15 -1.41 17.73
CA MET A 39 -5.63 -2.63 18.34
C MET A 39 -6.75 -3.53 18.88
N THR A 40 -7.81 -2.96 19.43
CA THR A 40 -8.98 -3.74 19.87
C THR A 40 -9.66 -4.45 18.69
N LEU A 41 -9.85 -3.75 17.57
CA LEU A 41 -10.44 -4.34 16.37
C LEU A 41 -9.53 -5.39 15.74
N ALA A 42 -8.21 -5.13 15.68
CA ALA A 42 -7.24 -6.09 15.17
C ALA A 42 -7.18 -7.35 16.03
N GLN A 43 -7.27 -7.23 17.36
CA GLN A 43 -7.35 -8.35 18.28
C GLN A 43 -8.58 -9.24 17.97
N ARG A 44 -9.76 -8.63 17.79
CA ARG A 44 -10.99 -9.35 17.44
C ARG A 44 -10.88 -10.07 16.10
N LEU A 45 -10.28 -9.42 15.07
CA LEU A 45 -10.06 -10.03 13.78
C LEU A 45 -9.09 -11.22 13.86
N TYR A 46 -8.04 -11.12 14.67
CA TYR A 46 -7.10 -12.20 14.93
C TYR A 46 -7.76 -13.37 15.67
N GLU A 47 -8.49 -13.11 16.75
CA GLU A 47 -9.20 -14.14 17.53
C GLU A 47 -10.26 -14.86 16.70
N SER A 48 -10.84 -14.18 15.71
CA SER A 48 -11.75 -14.77 14.72
C SER A 48 -11.03 -15.52 13.59
N GLY A 49 -9.70 -15.61 13.62
CA GLY A 49 -8.90 -16.28 12.59
C GLY A 49 -8.86 -15.58 11.22
N LEU A 50 -9.22 -14.31 11.15
CA LEU A 50 -9.35 -13.55 9.90
C LEU A 50 -8.05 -12.88 9.46
N ILE A 51 -7.16 -12.57 10.38
CA ILE A 51 -5.83 -12.00 10.12
C ILE A 51 -4.75 -12.73 10.90
N THR A 52 -3.50 -12.57 10.48
CA THR A 52 -2.31 -13.00 11.24
C THR A 52 -2.15 -12.18 12.52
N TYR A 53 -1.23 -12.58 13.39
CA TYR A 53 -1.00 -11.92 14.67
C TYR A 53 -0.69 -10.43 14.49
N MET A 54 -1.44 -9.58 15.18
CA MET A 54 -1.42 -8.12 15.01
C MET A 54 -0.28 -7.39 15.73
N ARG A 55 0.49 -8.09 16.57
CA ARG A 55 1.66 -7.51 17.26
C ARG A 55 2.94 -8.04 16.62
N THR A 56 3.41 -7.37 15.58
CA THR A 56 4.58 -7.74 14.81
C THR A 56 5.27 -6.52 14.23
N ASP A 57 6.57 -6.58 14.11
CA ASP A 57 7.42 -5.64 13.37
C ASP A 57 7.87 -6.19 12.01
N SER A 58 7.44 -7.41 11.69
CA SER A 58 7.75 -8.06 10.41
C SER A 58 6.92 -7.48 9.27
N VAL A 59 7.56 -7.33 8.11
CA VAL A 59 6.93 -6.98 6.83
C VAL A 59 6.91 -8.16 5.85
N SER A 60 7.38 -9.33 6.29
CA SER A 60 7.50 -10.52 5.46
C SER A 60 6.17 -11.21 5.25
N LEU A 61 5.97 -11.76 4.07
CA LEU A 61 4.86 -12.66 3.74
C LEU A 61 5.40 -14.07 3.53
N SER A 62 4.68 -15.08 4.01
CA SER A 62 4.98 -16.49 3.69
C SER A 62 4.83 -16.76 2.19
N ASP A 63 5.43 -17.83 1.71
CA ASP A 63 5.32 -18.23 0.31
C ASP A 63 3.88 -18.61 -0.06
N GLU A 64 3.13 -19.16 0.89
CA GLU A 64 1.70 -19.41 0.73
C GLU A 64 0.92 -18.12 0.50
N ALA A 65 1.15 -17.08 1.33
CA ALA A 65 0.50 -15.78 1.19
C ALA A 65 0.83 -15.11 -0.14
N LYS A 66 2.10 -15.17 -0.58
CA LYS A 66 2.52 -14.65 -1.89
C LYS A 66 1.83 -15.39 -3.04
N SER A 67 1.71 -16.73 -2.92
CA SER A 67 1.01 -17.55 -3.91
C SER A 67 -0.48 -17.20 -3.98
N GLN A 68 -1.15 -17.04 -2.85
CA GLN A 68 -2.54 -16.59 -2.80
C GLN A 68 -2.70 -15.19 -3.41
N ALA A 69 -1.81 -14.25 -3.07
CA ALA A 69 -1.82 -12.90 -3.63
C ALA A 69 -1.66 -12.91 -5.15
N LYS A 70 -0.74 -13.72 -5.68
CA LYS A 70 -0.55 -13.90 -7.13
C LYS A 70 -1.85 -14.32 -7.82
N VAL A 71 -2.50 -15.36 -7.30
CA VAL A 71 -3.75 -15.87 -7.88
C VAL A 71 -4.84 -14.79 -7.88
N GLU A 72 -5.03 -14.10 -6.75
CA GLU A 72 -6.07 -13.08 -6.62
C GLU A 72 -5.79 -11.83 -7.48
N ILE A 73 -4.54 -11.38 -7.56
CA ILE A 73 -4.16 -10.25 -8.39
C ILE A 73 -4.40 -10.56 -9.87
N ILE A 74 -3.91 -11.70 -10.35
CA ILE A 74 -4.05 -12.07 -11.77
C ILE A 74 -5.53 -12.25 -12.12
N LYS A 75 -6.31 -12.90 -11.26
CA LYS A 75 -7.73 -13.14 -11.46
C LYS A 75 -8.56 -11.85 -11.52
N ARG A 76 -8.26 -10.88 -10.66
CA ARG A 76 -9.08 -9.65 -10.50
C ARG A 76 -8.64 -8.50 -11.38
N PHE A 77 -7.34 -8.39 -11.65
CA PHE A 77 -6.77 -7.19 -12.30
C PHE A 77 -6.01 -7.51 -13.59
N GLY A 78 -5.51 -8.72 -13.76
CA GLY A 78 -4.68 -9.13 -14.89
C GLY A 78 -3.22 -9.38 -14.52
N LYS A 79 -2.52 -10.09 -15.41
CA LYS A 79 -1.13 -10.50 -15.19
C LYS A 79 -0.17 -9.31 -15.07
N GLU A 80 -0.43 -8.23 -15.78
CA GLU A 80 0.37 -7.01 -15.78
C GLU A 80 0.39 -6.28 -14.43
N TYR A 81 -0.62 -6.53 -13.58
CA TYR A 81 -0.69 -5.97 -12.24
C TYR A 81 0.10 -6.74 -11.19
N TYR A 82 0.55 -7.96 -11.51
CA TYR A 82 1.31 -8.78 -10.57
C TYR A 82 2.81 -8.52 -10.69
N ASN A 83 3.43 -8.22 -9.56
CA ASN A 83 4.88 -8.13 -9.43
C ASN A 83 5.30 -8.49 -8.00
N GLN A 84 5.66 -9.74 -7.77
CA GLN A 84 6.08 -10.20 -6.45
C GLN A 84 7.25 -9.39 -5.90
N LYS A 85 7.12 -8.99 -4.64
CA LYS A 85 8.17 -8.29 -3.91
C LYS A 85 8.41 -8.93 -2.56
N ASP A 86 9.67 -9.06 -2.22
CA ASP A 86 10.12 -9.40 -0.87
C ASP A 86 10.53 -8.14 -0.13
N TYR A 87 9.94 -7.94 1.03
CA TYR A 87 10.25 -6.83 1.93
C TYR A 87 11.07 -7.37 3.09
N LYS A 88 12.16 -6.67 3.41
CA LYS A 88 13.03 -7.03 4.54
C LYS A 88 12.74 -6.11 5.72
N SER A 89 12.62 -6.70 6.91
CA SER A 89 12.58 -5.95 8.16
C SER A 89 13.90 -5.23 8.39
N ARG A 90 13.87 -4.03 8.98
CA ARG A 90 15.09 -3.26 9.27
C ARG A 90 15.85 -3.76 10.49
N SER A 91 15.22 -4.54 11.36
CA SER A 91 15.89 -5.08 12.55
C SER A 91 16.59 -6.40 12.20
N SER A 92 17.89 -6.45 12.45
CA SER A 92 18.70 -7.66 12.32
C SER A 92 18.32 -8.75 13.34
N ASN A 93 17.52 -8.41 14.34
CA ASN A 93 17.05 -9.31 15.42
C ASN A 93 15.58 -9.71 15.24
N ALA A 94 14.95 -9.42 14.10
CA ALA A 94 13.62 -9.94 13.82
C ALA A 94 13.72 -11.47 13.77
N GLN A 95 13.21 -12.13 14.79
CA GLN A 95 13.06 -13.58 14.77
C GLN A 95 12.34 -13.97 13.49
N GLU A 96 12.96 -14.84 12.69
CA GLU A 96 12.52 -15.25 11.34
C GLU A 96 11.10 -15.84 11.27
N ALA A 97 10.43 -16.00 12.41
CA ALA A 97 9.15 -16.68 12.56
C ALA A 97 7.91 -15.80 12.43
N HIS A 98 8.03 -14.46 12.33
CA HIS A 98 6.87 -13.57 12.34
C HIS A 98 6.54 -13.05 10.96
N GLU A 99 5.29 -13.24 10.54
CA GLU A 99 4.74 -12.61 9.35
C GLU A 99 4.24 -11.19 9.63
N ALA A 100 4.06 -10.43 8.55
CA ALA A 100 3.31 -9.17 8.56
C ALA A 100 1.84 -9.39 8.92
N ILE A 101 1.14 -8.32 9.27
CA ILE A 101 -0.31 -8.34 9.47
C ILE A 101 -0.98 -8.46 8.10
N ARG A 102 -1.66 -9.58 7.88
CA ARG A 102 -2.36 -9.90 6.62
C ARG A 102 -3.62 -10.70 6.86
N PRO A 103 -4.56 -10.74 5.92
CA PRO A 103 -5.64 -11.72 5.94
C PRO A 103 -5.09 -13.15 5.90
N THR A 104 -5.71 -14.05 6.64
CA THR A 104 -5.38 -15.49 6.58
C THR A 104 -5.81 -16.11 5.25
N ASN A 105 -6.86 -15.56 4.64
CA ASN A 105 -7.37 -15.98 3.34
C ASN A 105 -7.55 -14.76 2.41
N LEU A 106 -6.67 -14.61 1.43
CA LEU A 106 -6.70 -13.47 0.50
C LEU A 106 -7.82 -13.54 -0.54
N LYS A 107 -8.49 -14.68 -0.70
CA LYS A 107 -9.69 -14.80 -1.55
C LYS A 107 -10.87 -14.03 -0.97
N THR A 108 -10.91 -13.88 0.35
CA THR A 108 -12.00 -13.23 1.07
C THR A 108 -11.66 -11.75 1.28
N GLN A 109 -12.23 -10.90 0.44
CA GLN A 109 -12.08 -9.44 0.61
C GLN A 109 -13.12 -8.85 1.58
N THR A 110 -14.32 -9.41 1.59
CA THR A 110 -15.40 -8.93 2.46
C THR A 110 -15.73 -9.98 3.50
N ILE A 111 -15.76 -9.59 4.76
CA ILE A 111 -16.07 -10.46 5.90
C ILE A 111 -17.44 -10.13 6.48
N ASN A 112 -18.05 -11.09 7.17
CA ASN A 112 -19.24 -10.86 7.96
C ASN A 112 -18.83 -10.49 9.41
N ALA A 113 -18.80 -9.19 9.71
CA ALA A 113 -18.36 -8.63 10.98
C ALA A 113 -19.00 -7.26 11.22
N GLU A 114 -18.75 -6.64 12.35
CA GLU A 114 -19.17 -5.26 12.64
C GLU A 114 -18.56 -4.25 11.66
N TYR A 115 -19.20 -3.12 11.47
CA TYR A 115 -18.83 -2.11 10.48
C TYR A 115 -17.35 -1.69 10.55
N ASP A 116 -16.85 -1.36 11.73
CA ASP A 116 -15.47 -0.90 11.89
C ASP A 116 -14.44 -2.05 11.74
N GLN A 117 -14.82 -3.29 12.09
CA GLN A 117 -13.99 -4.46 11.80
C GLN A 117 -13.87 -4.69 10.28
N LYS A 118 -14.96 -4.55 9.52
CA LYS A 118 -14.94 -4.63 8.04
C LYS A 118 -14.01 -3.59 7.44
N ARG A 119 -14.05 -2.35 7.92
CA ARG A 119 -13.19 -1.27 7.44
C ARG A 119 -11.70 -1.54 7.72
N LEU A 120 -11.38 -2.01 8.91
CA LEU A 120 -10.00 -2.35 9.26
C LEU A 120 -9.50 -3.55 8.45
N TYR A 121 -10.33 -4.58 8.29
CA TYR A 121 -10.00 -5.76 7.48
C TYR A 121 -9.76 -5.39 6.01
N ASP A 122 -10.63 -4.57 5.41
CA ASP A 122 -10.47 -4.09 4.03
C ASP A 122 -9.16 -3.29 3.84
N LEU A 123 -8.81 -2.47 4.82
CA LEU A 123 -7.53 -1.75 4.83
C LEU A 123 -6.33 -2.71 4.82
N ILE A 124 -6.38 -3.75 5.66
CA ILE A 124 -5.33 -4.78 5.75
C ILE A 124 -5.27 -5.59 4.45
N TRP A 125 -6.41 -6.01 3.92
CA TRP A 125 -6.50 -6.76 2.67
C TRP A 125 -5.91 -5.96 1.49
N LYS A 126 -6.34 -4.71 1.33
CA LYS A 126 -5.86 -3.82 0.28
C LYS A 126 -4.36 -3.59 0.36
N ARG A 127 -3.81 -3.39 1.56
CA ARG A 127 -2.37 -3.21 1.75
C ARG A 127 -1.60 -4.46 1.39
N THR A 128 -2.07 -5.63 1.80
CA THR A 128 -1.41 -6.91 1.49
C THR A 128 -1.40 -7.17 -0.01
N ILE A 129 -2.53 -7.06 -0.69
CA ILE A 129 -2.64 -7.25 -2.14
C ILE A 129 -1.77 -6.23 -2.89
N SER A 130 -1.88 -4.95 -2.56
CA SER A 130 -1.13 -3.89 -3.25
C SER A 130 0.38 -4.05 -3.11
N SER A 131 0.86 -4.59 -1.98
CA SER A 131 2.29 -4.86 -1.76
C SER A 131 2.89 -5.83 -2.79
N GLN A 132 2.09 -6.70 -3.39
CA GLN A 132 2.47 -7.69 -4.38
C GLN A 132 2.08 -7.27 -5.82
N MET A 133 1.68 -6.02 -6.00
CA MET A 133 1.31 -5.47 -7.30
C MET A 133 2.43 -4.68 -7.96
N SER A 134 2.28 -4.50 -9.27
CA SER A 134 3.20 -3.70 -10.09
C SER A 134 3.20 -2.24 -9.67
N GLN A 135 4.34 -1.58 -9.88
CA GLN A 135 4.49 -0.14 -9.65
C GLN A 135 3.55 0.64 -10.55
N ALA A 136 3.08 1.77 -10.07
CA ALA A 136 2.42 2.77 -10.90
C ALA A 136 3.47 3.51 -11.75
N LYS A 137 3.11 3.76 -13.02
CA LYS A 137 3.94 4.50 -13.97
C LYS A 137 3.31 5.88 -14.20
N LEU A 138 4.10 6.91 -13.99
CA LEU A 138 3.69 8.29 -14.15
C LEU A 138 4.63 9.01 -15.13
N GLU A 139 4.13 10.08 -15.69
CA GLU A 139 4.95 11.06 -16.41
C GLU A 139 4.88 12.38 -15.64
N ARG A 140 6.03 12.89 -15.22
CA ARG A 140 6.16 14.17 -14.53
C ARG A 140 6.54 15.25 -15.52
N THR A 141 5.70 16.27 -15.63
CA THR A 141 5.99 17.47 -16.40
C THR A 141 6.41 18.59 -15.46
N THR A 142 7.54 19.20 -15.76
CA THR A 142 7.98 20.44 -15.12
C THR A 142 7.98 21.56 -16.16
N LEU A 143 7.22 22.60 -15.90
CA LEU A 143 7.14 23.80 -16.72
C LEU A 143 7.83 24.95 -15.98
N LYS A 144 8.77 25.63 -16.64
CA LYS A 144 9.38 26.86 -16.14
C LYS A 144 8.87 28.03 -16.96
N VAL A 145 8.33 29.04 -16.28
CA VAL A 145 7.79 30.24 -16.90
C VAL A 145 8.59 31.44 -16.38
N GLY A 146 9.15 32.20 -17.26
CA GLY A 146 9.89 33.42 -16.98
C GLY A 146 9.03 34.67 -17.20
N SER A 147 9.38 35.75 -16.53
CA SER A 147 8.84 37.09 -16.77
C SER A 147 9.87 37.94 -17.50
N ASN A 148 9.43 38.79 -18.43
CA ASN A 148 10.29 39.80 -19.06
C ASN A 148 10.66 40.92 -18.11
N ILE A 149 9.93 41.05 -16.99
CA ILE A 149 10.08 42.16 -16.04
C ILE A 149 10.93 41.73 -14.84
N TYR A 150 10.81 40.47 -14.42
CA TYR A 150 11.48 39.91 -13.24
C TYR A 150 12.41 38.77 -13.61
N LYS A 151 13.61 38.72 -12.98
CA LYS A 151 14.57 37.61 -13.13
C LYS A 151 14.11 36.29 -12.48
N SER A 152 12.91 36.27 -11.87
CA SER A 152 12.37 35.08 -11.18
C SER A 152 11.69 34.14 -12.15
N LEU A 153 11.84 32.85 -11.90
CA LEU A 153 11.18 31.77 -12.63
C LEU A 153 10.04 31.18 -11.79
N PHE A 154 8.87 31.09 -12.37
CA PHE A 154 7.77 30.29 -11.83
C PHE A 154 7.91 28.85 -12.28
N VAL A 155 7.73 27.89 -11.37
CA VAL A 155 7.82 26.46 -11.66
C VAL A 155 6.47 25.83 -11.40
N ALA A 156 5.84 25.29 -12.44
CA ALA A 156 4.66 24.45 -12.33
C ALA A 156 5.05 22.99 -12.54
N LYS A 157 4.49 22.11 -11.72
CA LYS A 157 4.69 20.65 -11.83
C LYS A 157 3.34 19.96 -11.98
N GLY A 158 3.29 19.00 -12.88
CA GLY A 158 2.12 18.15 -13.12
C GLY A 158 2.54 16.70 -13.26
N GLU A 159 1.63 15.79 -12.98
CA GLU A 159 1.83 14.34 -13.16
C GLU A 159 0.65 13.78 -13.93
N ILE A 160 0.94 12.88 -14.87
CA ILE A 160 -0.05 12.10 -15.60
C ILE A 160 0.16 10.63 -15.22
N LEU A 161 -0.90 9.95 -14.85
CA LEU A 161 -0.89 8.51 -14.58
C LEU A 161 -0.97 7.75 -15.90
N ILE A 162 0.09 6.99 -16.22
CA ILE A 162 0.19 6.18 -17.44
C ILE A 162 -0.30 4.76 -17.19
N PHE A 163 0.05 4.18 -16.00
CA PHE A 163 -0.40 2.88 -15.55
C PHE A 163 -0.59 2.93 -14.04
N ASP A 164 -1.77 2.58 -13.59
CA ASP A 164 -2.15 2.73 -12.18
C ASP A 164 -1.47 1.71 -11.25
N GLY A 165 -1.15 0.50 -11.75
CA GLY A 165 -0.49 -0.52 -10.94
C GLY A 165 -1.20 -0.73 -9.60
N PHE A 166 -0.45 -0.70 -8.51
CA PHE A 166 -0.99 -0.89 -7.16
C PHE A 166 -1.98 0.20 -6.71
N LEU A 167 -1.93 1.40 -7.31
CA LEU A 167 -2.86 2.49 -6.98
C LEU A 167 -4.31 2.15 -7.31
N LYS A 168 -4.55 1.16 -8.18
CA LYS A 168 -5.89 0.63 -8.46
C LYS A 168 -6.60 0.09 -7.22
N VAL A 169 -5.83 -0.42 -6.27
CA VAL A 169 -6.33 -1.04 -5.04
C VAL A 169 -6.08 -0.16 -3.81
N TYR A 170 -4.93 0.49 -3.76
CA TYR A 170 -4.48 1.23 -2.59
C TYR A 170 -3.98 2.62 -2.98
N LEU A 171 -4.81 3.63 -2.74
CA LEU A 171 -4.40 5.03 -2.88
C LEU A 171 -3.63 5.46 -1.61
N GLU A 172 -2.45 6.04 -1.80
CA GLU A 172 -1.60 6.60 -0.76
C GLU A 172 -1.79 8.11 -0.61
#